data_7f9e74804bed04f84b128ec40dcc1249
#
_entry.id   7f9e74804bed04f84b128ec40dcc1249
#
_cell.length_a   1.000
_cell.length_b   1.000
_cell.length_c   1.000
_cell.angle_alpha   90.00
_cell.angle_beta   90.00
_cell.angle_gamma   90.00
#
_symmetry.space_group_name_H-M   'P 1'
#
loop_
_entity.id
_entity.type
_entity.pdbx_description
1 polymer ?
#
loop_
_entity_poly.entity_id
_entity_poly.type
_entity_poly.pdbx_seq_one_letter_code
_entity_poly.pdbx_strand_id
1 'polypeptide(L)'
;IEKVISSSDRIVSIHSEDEDIIKLRKKFIRQGDVHSHPEWRNVECAMSSTRRVVKIAERYNKKIHVLHVTTKEEVDFLAMHKKNVTFETTPQHLTLYAPDCYDKLGTYAQMNPPLRSKDHYDRLWVAIKNNVVDVLGSDHAPHLKINKDKEYPNTPSGMPGVQTIFPVMIDHVNNGKLELNQLINLMCENPCKIFGIKNKGFIK
;
A
#
# COMPACT_ATOMS: atom_id res chain seq x y z
N ILE A 1 4.07 19.18 2.40
CA ILE A 1 3.35 18.18 3.22
C ILE A 1 3.17 18.63 4.67
N GLU A 2 4.18 19.24 5.31
CA GLU A 2 4.12 19.67 6.72
C GLU A 2 2.96 20.65 6.98
N LYS A 3 2.80 21.67 6.12
CA LYS A 3 1.69 22.63 6.22
C LYS A 3 0.33 21.94 6.15
N VAL A 4 0.17 20.92 5.30
CA VAL A 4 -1.09 20.18 5.18
C VAL A 4 -1.38 19.38 6.46
N ILE A 5 -0.40 18.62 6.94
CA ILE A 5 -0.58 17.80 8.16
C ILE A 5 -0.84 18.70 9.38
N SER A 6 -0.07 19.78 9.57
CA SER A 6 -0.19 20.65 10.76
C SER A 6 -1.51 21.41 10.83
N SER A 7 -2.05 21.83 9.69
CA SER A 7 -3.27 22.67 9.64
C SER A 7 -4.58 21.88 9.41
N SER A 8 -4.51 20.59 9.08
CA SER A 8 -5.72 19.79 8.84
C SER A 8 -6.41 19.41 10.15
N ASP A 9 -7.73 19.57 10.18
CA ASP A 9 -8.60 19.06 11.25
C ASP A 9 -9.12 17.64 10.97
N ARG A 10 -8.78 17.10 9.80
CA ARG A 10 -9.12 15.74 9.39
C ARG A 10 -7.86 14.89 9.29
N ILE A 11 -8.03 13.56 9.35
CA ILE A 11 -6.96 12.64 9.04
C ILE A 11 -6.46 12.86 7.60
N VAL A 12 -5.15 12.91 7.43
CA VAL A 12 -4.53 13.08 6.10
C VAL A 12 -4.03 11.71 5.63
N SER A 13 -4.57 11.24 4.50
CA SER A 13 -4.12 10.03 3.84
C SER A 13 -2.98 10.35 2.87
N ILE A 14 -1.91 9.57 2.91
CA ILE A 14 -0.64 9.92 2.25
C ILE A 14 -0.09 8.74 1.47
N HIS A 15 0.07 8.93 0.15
CA HIS A 15 0.98 8.12 -0.66
C HIS A 15 2.41 8.45 -0.24
N SER A 16 3.14 7.47 0.30
CA SER A 16 4.40 7.72 0.98
C SER A 16 5.59 7.13 0.21
N GLU A 17 6.06 7.89 -0.79
CA GLU A 17 7.33 7.65 -1.48
C GLU A 17 8.09 8.98 -1.64
N ASP A 18 9.40 8.95 -1.49
CA ASP A 18 10.26 10.15 -1.54
C ASP A 18 10.63 10.49 -2.99
N GLU A 19 10.05 11.57 -3.50
CA GLU A 19 10.24 12.03 -4.88
C GLU A 19 11.71 12.35 -5.22
N ASP A 20 12.49 12.83 -4.27
CA ASP A 20 13.89 13.18 -4.55
C ASP A 20 14.73 11.90 -4.69
N ILE A 21 14.47 10.89 -3.86
CA ILE A 21 15.11 9.58 -4.01
C ILE A 21 14.66 8.94 -5.32
N ILE A 22 13.35 8.96 -5.66
CA ILE A 22 12.84 8.44 -6.93
C ILE A 22 13.55 9.09 -8.12
N LYS A 23 13.73 10.42 -8.11
CA LYS A 23 14.46 11.14 -9.18
C LYS A 23 15.91 10.69 -9.28
N LEU A 24 16.62 10.59 -8.16
CA LEU A 24 18.02 10.13 -8.12
C LEU A 24 18.18 8.70 -8.62
N ARG A 25 17.14 7.86 -8.39
CA ARG A 25 17.15 6.47 -8.78
C ARG A 25 16.65 6.18 -10.19
N LYS A 26 16.26 7.18 -10.97
CA LYS A 26 15.87 7.00 -12.40
C LYS A 26 16.90 6.23 -13.22
N LYS A 27 18.16 6.30 -12.84
CA LYS A 27 19.27 5.55 -13.49
C LYS A 27 19.14 4.03 -13.43
N PHE A 28 18.29 3.50 -12.56
CA PHE A 28 18.01 2.06 -12.45
C PHE A 28 16.89 1.59 -13.38
N ILE A 29 16.21 2.51 -14.08
CA ILE A 29 15.21 2.15 -15.09
C ILE A 29 15.93 1.49 -16.27
N ARG A 30 15.50 0.28 -16.60
CA ARG A 30 15.96 -0.44 -17.81
C ARG A 30 14.79 -0.51 -18.80
N GLN A 31 15.01 0.01 -20.01
CA GLN A 31 13.99 -0.04 -21.08
C GLN A 31 13.58 -1.50 -21.35
N GLY A 32 12.28 -1.74 -21.45
CA GLY A 32 11.70 -3.06 -21.69
C GLY A 32 11.70 -4.02 -20.48
N ASP A 33 12.38 -3.67 -19.39
CA ASP A 33 12.53 -4.54 -18.23
C ASP A 33 11.78 -4.01 -16.99
N VAL A 34 10.55 -4.52 -16.81
CA VAL A 34 9.70 -4.16 -15.67
C VAL A 34 10.25 -4.65 -14.32
N HIS A 35 11.16 -5.63 -14.29
CA HIS A 35 11.84 -6.05 -13.06
C HIS A 35 12.69 -4.94 -12.45
N SER A 36 13.08 -3.94 -13.23
CA SER A 36 13.79 -2.76 -12.72
C SER A 36 12.89 -1.78 -11.96
N HIS A 37 11.56 -1.95 -12.00
CA HIS A 37 10.62 -1.06 -11.33
C HIS A 37 10.80 -1.01 -9.81
N PRO A 38 10.87 -2.14 -9.07
CA PRO A 38 11.17 -2.14 -7.64
C PRO A 38 12.63 -1.74 -7.32
N GLU A 39 13.55 -1.81 -8.26
CA GLU A 39 14.88 -1.26 -8.07
C GLU A 39 14.87 0.27 -8.14
N TRP A 40 14.13 0.84 -9.09
CA TRP A 40 13.94 2.27 -9.19
C TRP A 40 13.22 2.83 -7.96
N ARG A 41 12.05 2.30 -7.63
CA ARG A 41 11.23 2.71 -6.48
C ARG A 41 11.48 1.77 -5.30
N ASN A 42 12.69 1.81 -4.75
CA ASN A 42 13.15 0.85 -3.75
C ASN A 42 12.55 1.12 -2.34
N VAL A 43 12.92 0.27 -1.40
CA VAL A 43 12.47 0.36 0.00
C VAL A 43 12.76 1.73 0.61
N GLU A 44 13.93 2.33 0.32
CA GLU A 44 14.29 3.63 0.89
C GLU A 44 13.43 4.77 0.36
N CYS A 45 12.90 4.69 -0.87
CA CYS A 45 11.92 5.65 -1.36
C CYS A 45 10.68 5.71 -0.45
N ALA A 46 10.17 4.56 -0.02
CA ALA A 46 9.03 4.46 0.89
C ALA A 46 9.42 4.88 2.32
N MET A 47 10.47 4.29 2.87
CA MET A 47 10.90 4.53 4.26
C MET A 47 11.28 5.97 4.56
N SER A 48 12.01 6.65 3.67
CA SER A 48 12.39 8.06 3.85
C SER A 48 11.16 8.95 4.00
N SER A 49 10.19 8.78 3.11
CA SER A 49 8.93 9.52 3.16
C SER A 49 8.13 9.18 4.42
N THR A 50 7.97 7.89 4.72
CA THR A 50 7.19 7.40 5.85
C THR A 50 7.74 7.92 7.18
N ARG A 51 9.06 7.85 7.39
CA ARG A 51 9.70 8.44 8.58
C ARG A 51 9.47 9.96 8.69
N ARG A 52 9.54 10.67 7.57
CA ARG A 52 9.31 12.13 7.52
C ARG A 52 7.89 12.48 7.90
N VAL A 53 6.87 11.84 7.32
CA VAL A 53 5.47 12.18 7.58
C VAL A 53 5.03 11.78 9.00
N VAL A 54 5.55 10.67 9.54
CA VAL A 54 5.31 10.25 10.93
C VAL A 54 5.90 11.27 11.91
N LYS A 55 7.16 11.70 11.72
CA LYS A 55 7.78 12.76 12.53
C LYS A 55 6.96 14.06 12.54
N ILE A 56 6.41 14.44 11.39
CA ILE A 56 5.55 15.63 11.29
C ILE A 56 4.26 15.40 12.07
N ALA A 57 3.59 14.26 11.88
CA ALA A 57 2.35 13.94 12.59
C ALA A 57 2.53 13.96 14.11
N GLU A 58 3.61 13.39 14.63
CA GLU A 58 3.94 13.40 16.05
C GLU A 58 4.23 14.81 16.58
N ARG A 59 5.06 15.60 15.85
CA ARG A 59 5.40 16.98 16.22
C ARG A 59 4.16 17.85 16.42
N TYR A 60 3.15 17.70 15.56
CA TYR A 60 1.92 18.48 15.61
C TYR A 60 0.76 17.76 16.29
N ASN A 61 1.00 16.58 16.87
CA ASN A 61 -0.01 15.71 17.49
C ASN A 61 -1.23 15.49 16.57
N LYS A 62 -0.98 15.28 15.28
CA LYS A 62 -2.00 15.02 14.24
C LYS A 62 -2.06 13.54 13.91
N LYS A 63 -3.21 13.11 13.39
CA LYS A 63 -3.38 11.74 12.88
C LYS A 63 -3.19 11.71 11.38
N ILE A 64 -2.46 10.72 10.90
CA ILE A 64 -2.28 10.44 9.48
C ILE A 64 -2.62 8.99 9.16
N HIS A 65 -2.91 8.73 7.91
CA HIS A 65 -3.10 7.38 7.37
C HIS A 65 -2.12 7.16 6.21
N VAL A 66 -1.24 6.16 6.34
CA VAL A 66 -0.27 5.82 5.30
C VAL A 66 -0.90 4.80 4.37
N LEU A 67 -1.04 5.18 3.10
CA LEU A 67 -1.67 4.35 2.06
C LEU A 67 -0.74 3.22 1.62
N HIS A 68 -1.32 2.10 1.19
CA HIS A 68 -0.69 0.98 0.45
C HIS A 68 0.77 0.67 0.88
N VAL A 69 1.00 0.43 2.15
CA VAL A 69 2.30 0.04 2.71
C VAL A 69 2.72 -1.31 2.12
N THR A 70 3.97 -1.39 1.66
CA THR A 70 4.48 -2.54 0.90
C THR A 70 5.73 -3.19 1.47
N THR A 71 6.45 -2.51 2.36
CA THR A 71 7.74 -2.99 2.84
C THR A 71 7.68 -3.46 4.30
N LYS A 72 8.48 -4.47 4.62
CA LYS A 72 8.59 -4.98 6.00
C LYS A 72 9.12 -3.91 6.95
N GLU A 73 10.03 -3.07 6.47
CA GLU A 73 10.62 -1.98 7.25
C GLU A 73 9.57 -0.92 7.61
N GLU A 74 8.68 -0.56 6.68
CA GLU A 74 7.56 0.34 6.98
C GLU A 74 6.60 -0.29 7.99
N VAL A 75 6.24 -1.57 7.82
CA VAL A 75 5.37 -2.29 8.76
C VAL A 75 5.94 -2.25 10.17
N ASP A 76 7.22 -2.60 10.33
CA ASP A 76 7.88 -2.64 11.64
C ASP A 76 7.95 -1.23 12.27
N PHE A 77 8.28 -0.24 11.48
CA PHE A 77 8.33 1.15 11.93
C PHE A 77 6.95 1.67 12.32
N LEU A 78 5.93 1.51 11.46
CA LEU A 78 4.59 2.02 11.70
C LEU A 78 3.89 1.32 12.88
N ALA A 79 4.21 0.05 13.15
CA ALA A 79 3.71 -0.68 14.32
C ALA A 79 4.08 0.01 15.65
N MET A 80 5.20 0.72 15.71
CA MET A 80 5.66 1.45 16.90
C MET A 80 5.01 2.85 17.04
N HIS A 81 4.34 3.35 16.00
CA HIS A 81 3.81 4.72 15.93
C HIS A 81 2.28 4.79 15.88
N LYS A 82 1.58 3.75 16.35
CA LYS A 82 0.11 3.59 16.26
C LYS A 82 -0.70 4.69 16.97
N LYS A 83 -0.09 5.46 17.85
CA LYS A 83 -0.77 6.59 18.51
C LYS A 83 -1.21 7.67 17.51
N ASN A 84 -0.38 7.97 16.52
CA ASN A 84 -0.62 9.04 15.54
C ASN A 84 -0.85 8.51 14.14
N VAL A 85 -0.57 7.21 13.88
CA VAL A 85 -0.57 6.66 12.54
C VAL A 85 -1.44 5.42 12.44
N THR A 86 -2.26 5.40 11.41
CA THR A 86 -2.87 4.18 10.87
C THR A 86 -2.33 3.93 9.47
N PHE A 87 -2.37 2.68 8.99
CA PHE A 87 -1.91 2.35 7.66
C PHE A 87 -2.69 1.21 7.02
N GLU A 88 -2.63 1.16 5.71
CA GLU A 88 -3.25 0.11 4.91
C GLU A 88 -2.24 -0.64 4.05
N THR A 89 -2.62 -1.83 3.62
CA THR A 89 -2.02 -2.53 2.48
C THR A 89 -3.11 -2.90 1.48
N THR A 90 -2.73 -3.48 0.34
CA THR A 90 -3.69 -3.79 -0.72
C THR A 90 -3.74 -5.29 -1.02
N PRO A 91 -4.85 -5.81 -1.59
CA PRO A 91 -4.92 -7.19 -2.04
C PRO A 91 -3.82 -7.57 -3.03
N GLN A 92 -3.39 -6.63 -3.87
CA GLN A 92 -2.31 -6.84 -4.83
C GLN A 92 -1.00 -7.21 -4.12
N HIS A 93 -0.63 -6.45 -3.06
CA HIS A 93 0.58 -6.72 -2.26
C HIS A 93 0.45 -7.95 -1.33
N LEU A 94 -0.77 -8.42 -1.08
CA LEU A 94 -1.07 -9.65 -0.34
C LEU A 94 -1.22 -10.89 -1.24
N THR A 95 -1.26 -10.72 -2.56
CA THR A 95 -1.46 -11.82 -3.52
C THR A 95 -0.25 -12.03 -4.41
N LEU A 96 0.44 -10.96 -4.78
CA LEU A 96 1.52 -10.94 -5.75
C LEU A 96 2.83 -10.52 -5.10
N TYR A 97 3.95 -11.08 -5.56
CA TYR A 97 5.30 -10.70 -5.14
C TYR A 97 6.29 -10.84 -6.29
N ALA A 98 7.36 -10.06 -6.25
CA ALA A 98 8.45 -10.12 -7.21
C ALA A 98 9.41 -11.28 -6.89
N PRO A 99 10.08 -11.90 -7.89
CA PRO A 99 10.00 -11.57 -9.32
C PRO A 99 8.78 -12.17 -10.04
N ASP A 100 8.14 -13.20 -9.48
CA ASP A 100 7.10 -14.05 -10.10
C ASP A 100 5.96 -13.25 -10.78
N CYS A 101 5.53 -12.16 -10.16
CA CYS A 101 4.46 -11.34 -10.71
C CYS A 101 4.87 -10.65 -12.01
N TYR A 102 6.12 -10.20 -12.11
CA TYR A 102 6.64 -9.56 -13.31
C TYR A 102 6.94 -10.59 -14.42
N ASP A 103 7.38 -11.79 -14.05
CA ASP A 103 7.57 -12.91 -15.00
C ASP A 103 6.24 -13.31 -15.67
N LYS A 104 5.15 -13.35 -14.88
CA LYS A 104 3.84 -13.82 -15.35
C LYS A 104 3.00 -12.74 -16.01
N LEU A 105 3.05 -11.51 -15.50
CA LEU A 105 2.13 -10.44 -15.84
C LEU A 105 2.80 -9.25 -16.56
N GLY A 106 4.15 -9.20 -16.56
CA GLY A 106 4.89 -8.11 -17.17
C GLY A 106 4.46 -6.74 -16.62
N THR A 107 4.20 -5.81 -17.52
CA THR A 107 3.75 -4.43 -17.21
C THR A 107 2.38 -4.36 -16.56
N TYR A 108 1.56 -5.40 -16.64
CA TYR A 108 0.28 -5.45 -15.93
C TYR A 108 0.46 -5.50 -14.41
N ALA A 109 1.59 -6.03 -13.92
CA ALA A 109 1.93 -6.02 -12.49
C ALA A 109 2.57 -4.71 -12.01
N GLN A 110 2.80 -3.73 -12.90
CA GLN A 110 3.39 -2.45 -12.53
C GLN A 110 2.40 -1.57 -11.78
N MET A 111 2.73 -1.21 -10.55
CA MET A 111 1.98 -0.29 -9.69
C MET A 111 2.94 0.52 -8.79
N ASN A 112 2.45 1.54 -8.10
CA ASN A 112 3.20 2.38 -7.16
C ASN A 112 2.50 2.42 -5.80
N PRO A 113 3.20 2.02 -4.70
CA PRO A 113 4.54 1.43 -4.66
C PRO A 113 4.62 0.07 -5.35
N PRO A 114 5.81 -0.37 -5.79
CA PRO A 114 5.96 -1.64 -6.50
C PRO A 114 5.61 -2.86 -5.67
N LEU A 115 5.24 -3.95 -6.35
CA LEU A 115 5.25 -5.28 -5.77
C LEU A 115 6.67 -5.65 -5.36
N ARG A 116 6.84 -6.14 -4.14
CA ARG A 116 8.13 -6.41 -3.51
C ARG A 116 8.48 -7.90 -3.54
N SER A 117 9.70 -8.23 -3.10
CA SER A 117 10.13 -9.60 -2.90
C SER A 117 9.29 -10.33 -1.84
N LYS A 118 9.39 -11.66 -1.86
CA LYS A 118 8.58 -12.54 -1.01
C LYS A 118 8.69 -12.26 0.48
N ASP A 119 9.84 -11.82 0.97
CA ASP A 119 10.04 -11.50 2.39
C ASP A 119 9.20 -10.30 2.86
N HIS A 120 8.97 -9.30 2.00
CA HIS A 120 8.02 -8.21 2.28
C HIS A 120 6.58 -8.71 2.28
N TYR A 121 6.21 -9.51 1.28
CA TYR A 121 4.91 -10.16 1.21
C TYR A 121 4.62 -11.00 2.47
N ASP A 122 5.55 -11.84 2.89
CA ASP A 122 5.40 -12.69 4.08
C ASP A 122 5.22 -11.81 5.34
N ARG A 123 5.96 -10.69 5.46
CA ARG A 123 5.83 -9.77 6.59
C ARG A 123 4.49 -9.06 6.63
N LEU A 124 3.92 -8.71 5.47
CA LEU A 124 2.56 -8.15 5.39
C LEU A 124 1.52 -9.13 5.94
N TRP A 125 1.60 -10.42 5.57
CA TRP A 125 0.70 -11.45 6.10
C TRP A 125 0.86 -11.65 7.61
N VAL A 126 2.07 -11.60 8.13
CA VAL A 126 2.30 -11.62 9.59
C VAL A 126 1.65 -10.41 10.26
N ALA A 127 1.73 -9.24 9.64
CA ALA A 127 1.11 -8.02 10.14
C ALA A 127 -0.43 -8.09 10.13
N ILE A 128 -1.03 -8.66 9.09
CA ILE A 128 -2.48 -8.92 9.01
C ILE A 128 -2.90 -9.84 10.16
N LYS A 129 -2.25 -11.00 10.32
CA LYS A 129 -2.57 -11.98 11.36
C LYS A 129 -2.49 -11.40 12.78
N ASN A 130 -1.56 -10.49 13.00
CA ASN A 130 -1.34 -9.84 14.30
C ASN A 130 -2.16 -8.55 14.48
N ASN A 131 -3.09 -8.24 13.58
CA ASN A 131 -3.92 -7.02 13.61
C ASN A 131 -3.09 -5.71 13.65
N VAL A 132 -1.92 -5.71 13.02
CA VAL A 132 -1.03 -4.55 12.93
C VAL A 132 -1.45 -3.62 11.79
N VAL A 133 -1.91 -4.19 10.67
CA VAL A 133 -2.51 -3.44 9.56
C VAL A 133 -3.91 -2.99 9.96
N ASP A 134 -4.27 -1.75 9.68
CA ASP A 134 -5.55 -1.17 10.09
C ASP A 134 -6.65 -1.34 9.05
N VAL A 135 -6.31 -1.24 7.77
CA VAL A 135 -7.28 -1.19 6.65
C VAL A 135 -6.74 -1.98 5.45
N LEU A 136 -7.64 -2.51 4.64
CA LEU A 136 -7.37 -2.96 3.28
C LEU A 136 -7.85 -1.89 2.30
N GLY A 137 -6.91 -1.24 1.61
CA GLY A 137 -7.20 -0.32 0.52
C GLY A 137 -7.22 -1.04 -0.83
N SER A 138 -7.98 -0.53 -1.80
CA SER A 138 -8.04 -1.13 -3.13
C SER A 138 -6.95 -0.65 -4.07
N ASP A 139 -6.42 0.54 -3.83
CA ASP A 139 -5.54 1.29 -4.73
C ASP A 139 -6.01 1.19 -6.21
N HIS A 140 -7.32 1.44 -6.41
CA HIS A 140 -7.97 1.30 -7.71
C HIS A 140 -7.47 2.34 -8.71
N ALA A 141 -6.51 1.95 -9.54
CA ALA A 141 -5.93 2.79 -10.59
C ALA A 141 -6.01 2.08 -11.96
N PRO A 142 -7.20 2.02 -12.57
CA PRO A 142 -7.40 1.34 -13.84
C PRO A 142 -6.82 2.15 -15.00
N HIS A 143 -6.26 1.44 -15.96
CA HIS A 143 -5.76 2.00 -17.21
C HIS A 143 -6.30 1.22 -18.39
N LEU A 144 -6.47 1.88 -19.54
CA LEU A 144 -6.85 1.21 -20.77
C LEU A 144 -5.79 0.16 -21.15
N LYS A 145 -6.28 -0.96 -21.71
CA LYS A 145 -5.39 -2.06 -22.13
C LYS A 145 -4.27 -1.57 -23.05
N ILE A 146 -4.59 -0.75 -24.04
CA ILE A 146 -3.62 -0.17 -24.98
C ILE A 146 -2.49 0.63 -24.28
N ASN A 147 -2.73 1.17 -23.08
CA ASN A 147 -1.72 1.87 -22.30
C ASN A 147 -0.90 0.88 -21.46
N LYS A 148 -1.52 -0.17 -20.94
CA LYS A 148 -0.83 -1.23 -20.19
C LYS A 148 0.03 -2.13 -21.08
N ASP A 149 -0.32 -2.25 -22.36
CA ASP A 149 0.45 -2.99 -23.37
C ASP A 149 1.73 -2.27 -23.85
N LYS A 150 1.94 -1.02 -23.42
CA LYS A 150 3.17 -0.29 -23.72
C LYS A 150 4.35 -0.91 -23.04
N GLU A 151 5.52 -0.77 -23.68
CA GLU A 151 6.78 -1.20 -23.11
C GLU A 151 7.15 -0.37 -21.87
N TYR A 152 7.69 -1.02 -20.85
CA TYR A 152 8.25 -0.34 -19.68
C TYR A 152 9.42 0.59 -20.07
N PRO A 153 9.56 1.80 -19.54
CA PRO A 153 8.76 2.43 -18.49
C PRO A 153 7.57 3.28 -18.98
N ASN A 154 7.21 3.21 -20.26
CA ASN A 154 6.17 4.06 -20.85
C ASN A 154 4.74 3.60 -20.51
N THR A 155 4.59 2.43 -19.89
CA THR A 155 3.33 1.96 -19.35
C THR A 155 2.97 2.68 -18.05
N PRO A 156 1.71 3.06 -17.83
CA PRO A 156 1.31 3.66 -16.56
C PRO A 156 1.29 2.63 -15.43
N SER A 157 1.70 3.06 -14.23
CA SER A 157 1.60 2.27 -13.01
C SER A 157 0.17 2.30 -12.47
N GLY A 158 -0.35 1.15 -12.07
CA GLY A 158 -1.66 1.00 -11.46
C GLY A 158 -2.35 -0.28 -11.89
N MET A 159 -3.20 -0.80 -10.99
CA MET A 159 -4.00 -2.00 -11.18
C MET A 159 -5.46 -1.73 -10.79
N PRO A 160 -6.46 -2.38 -11.42
CA PRO A 160 -7.83 -2.31 -10.93
C PRO A 160 -7.94 -3.02 -9.57
N GLY A 161 -8.79 -2.51 -8.67
CA GLY A 161 -8.91 -3.05 -7.32
C GLY A 161 -10.34 -3.05 -6.76
N VAL A 162 -11.15 -2.03 -7.05
CA VAL A 162 -12.46 -1.82 -6.41
C VAL A 162 -13.40 -3.03 -6.55
N GLN A 163 -13.48 -3.63 -7.73
CA GLN A 163 -14.34 -4.80 -7.95
C GLN A 163 -13.74 -6.09 -7.42
N THR A 164 -12.41 -6.20 -7.39
CA THR A 164 -11.68 -7.44 -7.10
C THR A 164 -11.24 -7.58 -5.66
N ILE A 165 -11.20 -6.49 -4.87
CA ILE A 165 -10.72 -6.50 -3.49
C ILE A 165 -11.46 -7.54 -2.64
N PHE A 166 -12.79 -7.54 -2.65
CA PHE A 166 -13.59 -8.45 -1.82
C PHE A 166 -13.44 -9.91 -2.27
N PRO A 167 -13.67 -10.30 -3.56
CA PRO A 167 -13.53 -11.69 -3.97
C PRO A 167 -12.12 -12.25 -3.79
N VAL A 168 -11.06 -11.47 -4.04
CA VAL A 168 -9.67 -11.90 -3.78
C VAL A 168 -9.43 -12.15 -2.29
N MET A 169 -9.91 -11.27 -1.42
CA MET A 169 -9.73 -11.44 0.01
C MET A 169 -10.58 -12.57 0.60
N ILE A 170 -11.78 -12.83 0.06
CA ILE A 170 -12.59 -14.03 0.41
C ILE A 170 -11.88 -15.31 -0.02
N ASP A 171 -11.22 -15.33 -1.16
CA ASP A 171 -10.39 -16.46 -1.56
C ASP A 171 -9.27 -16.72 -0.54
N HIS A 172 -8.61 -15.68 -0.06
CA HIS A 172 -7.62 -15.80 1.02
C HIS A 172 -8.23 -16.30 2.34
N VAL A 173 -9.47 -15.93 2.69
CA VAL A 173 -10.20 -16.50 3.84
C VAL A 173 -10.44 -17.99 3.62
N ASN A 174 -10.97 -18.38 2.46
CA ASN A 174 -11.23 -19.78 2.12
C ASN A 174 -9.97 -20.66 2.15
N ASN A 175 -8.81 -20.06 1.84
CA ASN A 175 -7.51 -20.71 1.92
C ASN A 175 -6.85 -20.62 3.32
N GLY A 176 -7.56 -20.14 4.33
CA GLY A 176 -7.10 -20.11 5.74
C GLY A 176 -5.98 -19.09 6.01
N LYS A 177 -5.79 -18.09 5.16
CA LYS A 177 -4.76 -17.05 5.36
C LYS A 177 -5.16 -15.98 6.35
N LEU A 178 -6.46 -15.69 6.48
CA LEU A 178 -7.04 -14.81 7.51
C LEU A 178 -8.46 -15.26 7.84
N GLU A 179 -8.94 -14.84 9.03
CA GLU A 179 -10.31 -15.11 9.47
C GLU A 179 -11.30 -14.11 8.83
N LEU A 180 -12.57 -14.57 8.62
CA LEU A 180 -13.62 -13.70 8.06
C LEU A 180 -13.83 -12.45 8.93
N ASN A 181 -13.81 -12.59 10.25
CA ASN A 181 -13.96 -11.44 11.16
C ASN A 181 -12.81 -10.42 11.01
N GLN A 182 -11.58 -10.87 10.77
CA GLN A 182 -10.46 -9.97 10.46
C GLN A 182 -10.70 -9.22 9.16
N LEU A 183 -11.19 -9.90 8.13
CA LEU A 183 -11.52 -9.26 6.85
C LEU A 183 -12.59 -8.18 7.02
N ILE A 184 -13.67 -8.47 7.77
CA ILE A 184 -14.73 -7.50 8.08
C ILE A 184 -14.16 -6.29 8.82
N ASN A 185 -13.30 -6.50 9.81
CA ASN A 185 -12.66 -5.41 10.53
C ASN A 185 -11.83 -4.53 9.58
N LEU A 186 -10.98 -5.14 8.75
CA LEU A 186 -10.09 -4.42 7.83
C LEU A 186 -10.82 -3.65 6.71
N MET A 187 -11.96 -4.16 6.24
CA MET A 187 -12.67 -3.57 5.10
C MET A 187 -13.88 -2.72 5.49
N CYS A 188 -14.47 -2.95 6.66
CA CYS A 188 -15.73 -2.33 7.05
C CYS A 188 -15.63 -1.51 8.33
N GLU A 189 -15.29 -2.14 9.48
CA GLU A 189 -15.33 -1.46 10.78
C GLU A 189 -14.20 -0.43 10.95
N ASN A 190 -12.96 -0.84 10.68
CA ASN A 190 -11.80 0.02 10.90
C ASN A 190 -11.81 1.28 10.02
N PRO A 191 -12.13 1.20 8.71
CA PRO A 191 -12.31 2.41 7.91
C PRO A 191 -13.33 3.37 8.50
N CYS A 192 -14.47 2.85 8.98
CA CYS A 192 -15.49 3.69 9.61
C CYS A 192 -14.99 4.36 10.89
N LYS A 193 -14.26 3.64 11.74
CA LYS A 193 -13.67 4.18 12.98
C LYS A 193 -12.59 5.23 12.67
N ILE A 194 -11.71 4.94 11.71
CA ILE A 194 -10.56 5.80 11.37
C ILE A 194 -11.03 7.12 10.74
N PHE A 195 -11.96 7.04 9.78
CA PHE A 195 -12.43 8.20 9.03
C PHE A 195 -13.70 8.85 9.61
N GLY A 196 -14.19 8.36 10.75
CA GLY A 196 -15.35 8.92 11.43
C GLY A 196 -16.68 8.76 10.68
N ILE A 197 -16.81 7.68 9.89
CA ILE A 197 -18.02 7.41 9.12
C ILE A 197 -19.08 6.80 10.03
N LYS A 198 -20.20 7.51 10.17
CA LYS A 198 -21.30 7.10 11.05
C LYS A 198 -22.28 6.16 10.33
N ASN A 199 -22.89 5.26 11.08
CA ASN A 199 -23.93 4.33 10.62
C ASN A 199 -23.50 3.42 9.46
N LYS A 200 -22.23 3.05 9.40
CA LYS A 200 -21.61 2.13 8.45
C LYS A 200 -20.65 1.19 9.17
N GLY A 201 -20.18 0.16 8.48
CA GLY A 201 -19.14 -0.77 8.97
C GLY A 201 -19.68 -2.02 9.64
N PHE A 202 -20.96 -2.09 10.00
CA PHE A 202 -21.62 -3.26 10.60
C PHE A 202 -23.07 -3.37 10.19
N ILE A 203 -23.60 -4.58 10.22
CA ILE A 203 -25.04 -4.89 10.01
C ILE A 203 -25.72 -4.77 11.36
N LYS A 204 -26.87 -4.05 11.40
CA LYS A 204 -27.73 -3.95 12.58
C LYS A 204 -28.89 -4.93 12.48
#